data_94ceb705746e60e76f5e6179d2cc87c7
#
_entry.id   94ceb705746e60e76f5e6179d2cc87c7
#
_cell.length_a   1.000
_cell.length_b   1.000
_cell.length_c   1.000
_cell.angle_alpha   90.00
_cell.angle_beta   90.00
_cell.angle_gamma   90.00
#
_symmetry.space_group_name_H-M   'P 1'
#
loop_
_entity.id
_entity.type
_entity.pdbx_description
1 polymer ?
#
loop_
_entity_poly.entity_id
_entity_poly.type
_entity_poly.pdbx_seq_one_letter_code
_entity_poly.pdbx_strand_id
1 'polypeptide(L)'
;MRPEWAEMLYAGIVTDTGRFRHGSSSGLRAAGRLMGASDIDTDDILTTIEGGGMPADQRKRILRSMTGMEIHHCGGLLVTTTKGGSHESRIASSMVGSGADASVVSKALDEGGLRITSRASQAAVRAGVDLGEVMSSMATSKGGQGGGHAGAAGWSGDLARSEAFAFILASIGAQARGGSDE
;
A
#
# COMPACT_ATOMS: atom_id res chain seq x y z
N MET A 1 -30.62 18.61 10.61
CA MET A 1 -29.25 18.27 11.09
C MET A 1 -28.35 19.43 10.70
N ARG A 2 -27.33 19.76 11.48
CA ARG A 2 -26.37 20.80 11.05
C ARG A 2 -25.50 20.24 9.93
N PRO A 3 -25.21 21.03 8.86
CA PRO A 3 -24.42 20.55 7.72
C PRO A 3 -23.07 19.93 8.14
N GLU A 4 -22.33 20.58 9.05
CA GLU A 4 -21.02 20.11 9.49
C GLU A 4 -21.07 18.71 10.15
N TRP A 5 -22.16 18.39 10.81
CA TRP A 5 -22.34 17.06 11.41
C TRP A 5 -22.67 16.00 10.38
N ALA A 6 -23.42 16.37 9.33
CA ALA A 6 -23.70 15.47 8.24
C ALA A 6 -22.44 15.13 7.46
N GLU A 7 -21.57 16.12 7.20
CA GLU A 7 -20.26 15.94 6.56
C GLU A 7 -19.34 15.05 7.39
N MET A 8 -19.22 15.30 8.70
CA MET A 8 -18.41 14.48 9.61
C MET A 8 -18.88 13.02 9.64
N LEU A 9 -20.20 12.79 9.73
CA LEU A 9 -20.77 11.45 9.74
C LEU A 9 -20.57 10.75 8.39
N TYR A 10 -20.75 11.48 7.29
CA TYR A 10 -20.48 10.96 5.96
C TYR A 10 -19.01 10.59 5.78
N ALA A 11 -18.09 11.47 6.18
CA ALA A 11 -16.65 11.21 6.16
C ALA A 11 -16.28 9.97 6.99
N GLY A 12 -16.90 9.80 8.16
CA GLY A 12 -16.75 8.62 9.00
C GLY A 12 -17.18 7.34 8.30
N ILE A 13 -18.36 7.34 7.64
CA ILE A 13 -18.85 6.18 6.88
C ILE A 13 -17.89 5.86 5.72
N VAL A 14 -17.46 6.87 4.97
CA VAL A 14 -16.52 6.69 3.84
C VAL A 14 -15.20 6.07 4.32
N THR A 15 -14.66 6.57 5.42
CA THR A 15 -13.39 6.10 5.98
C THR A 15 -13.50 4.68 6.49
N ASP A 16 -14.50 4.38 7.32
CA ASP A 16 -14.69 3.08 7.96
C ASP A 16 -15.01 1.97 6.94
N THR A 17 -15.74 2.30 5.88
CA THR A 17 -16.08 1.35 4.81
C THR A 17 -15.00 1.23 3.72
N GLY A 18 -13.86 1.89 3.87
CA GLY A 18 -12.83 1.93 2.84
C GLY A 18 -13.37 2.46 1.50
N ARG A 19 -14.08 3.58 1.53
CA ARG A 19 -14.77 4.17 0.38
C ARG A 19 -15.82 3.23 -0.21
N PHE A 20 -16.65 2.66 0.66
CA PHE A 20 -17.71 1.70 0.34
C PHE A 20 -17.22 0.35 -0.23
N ARG A 21 -15.92 0.06 -0.24
CA ARG A 21 -15.41 -1.27 -0.64
C ARG A 21 -15.90 -2.39 0.30
N HIS A 22 -16.04 -2.06 1.57
CA HIS A 22 -16.51 -2.97 2.63
C HIS A 22 -17.86 -2.49 3.20
N GLY A 23 -18.60 -1.72 2.40
CA GLY A 23 -19.85 -1.11 2.82
C GLY A 23 -20.98 -2.11 2.93
N SER A 24 -21.73 -2.03 4.04
CA SER A 24 -23.00 -2.72 4.18
C SER A 24 -24.14 -1.93 3.52
N SER A 25 -25.25 -2.61 3.24
CA SER A 25 -26.46 -1.94 2.73
C SER A 25 -27.01 -0.88 3.70
N SER A 26 -26.77 -1.03 5.01
CA SER A 26 -27.12 -0.04 6.03
C SER A 26 -26.23 1.19 5.96
N GLY A 27 -24.92 1.02 5.76
CA GLY A 27 -23.96 2.11 5.57
C GLY A 27 -24.29 2.96 4.34
N LEU A 28 -24.58 2.32 3.20
CA LEU A 28 -24.97 3.00 1.98
C LEU A 28 -26.28 3.79 2.16
N ARG A 29 -27.29 3.21 2.84
CA ARG A 29 -28.54 3.92 3.15
C ARG A 29 -28.32 5.11 4.09
N ALA A 30 -27.43 4.97 5.09
CA ALA A 30 -27.10 6.06 6.00
C ALA A 30 -26.42 7.20 5.24
N ALA A 31 -25.42 6.89 4.40
CA ALA A 31 -24.77 7.88 3.55
C ALA A 31 -25.77 8.63 2.64
N GLY A 32 -26.66 7.89 1.96
CA GLY A 32 -27.70 8.49 1.12
C GLY A 32 -28.67 9.40 1.89
N ARG A 33 -29.03 9.04 3.13
CA ARG A 33 -29.86 9.91 4.00
C ARG A 33 -29.13 11.19 4.40
N LEU A 34 -27.83 11.12 4.69
CA LEU A 34 -27.03 12.29 5.03
C LEU A 34 -26.94 13.24 3.85
N MET A 35 -26.68 12.72 2.66
CA MET A 35 -26.67 13.52 1.40
C MET A 35 -28.02 14.16 1.11
N GLY A 36 -29.12 13.45 1.33
CA GLY A 36 -30.47 14.00 1.12
C GLY A 36 -30.93 15.00 2.20
N ALA A 37 -30.31 14.99 3.37
CA ALA A 37 -30.66 15.88 4.48
C ALA A 37 -29.80 17.15 4.55
N SER A 38 -28.72 17.22 3.79
CA SER A 38 -27.76 18.32 3.76
C SER A 38 -27.10 18.37 2.39
N ASP A 39 -26.76 19.57 1.94
CA ASP A 39 -26.02 19.78 0.68
C ASP A 39 -24.54 19.42 0.93
N ILE A 40 -24.21 18.13 0.85
CA ILE A 40 -22.88 17.61 1.10
C ILE A 40 -22.08 17.63 -0.19
N ASP A 41 -20.97 18.37 -0.22
CA ASP A 41 -19.97 18.25 -1.28
C ASP A 41 -19.12 17.00 -1.06
N THR A 42 -19.47 15.93 -1.76
CA THR A 42 -18.79 14.63 -1.65
C THR A 42 -17.36 14.68 -2.18
N ASP A 43 -17.07 15.52 -3.17
CA ASP A 43 -15.73 15.65 -3.75
C ASP A 43 -14.78 16.38 -2.79
N ASP A 44 -15.25 17.43 -2.14
CA ASP A 44 -14.48 18.15 -1.12
C ASP A 44 -14.16 17.26 0.08
N ILE A 45 -15.15 16.49 0.56
CA ILE A 45 -14.93 15.52 1.66
C ILE A 45 -13.92 14.45 1.25
N LEU A 46 -14.05 13.85 0.07
CA LEU A 46 -13.11 12.83 -0.42
C LEU A 46 -11.70 13.40 -0.56
N THR A 47 -11.58 14.60 -1.13
CA THR A 47 -10.31 15.31 -1.26
C THR A 47 -9.67 15.58 0.11
N THR A 48 -10.48 15.98 1.08
CA THR A 48 -10.03 16.22 2.46
C THR A 48 -9.56 14.92 3.14
N ILE A 49 -10.30 13.82 3.01
CA ILE A 49 -9.92 12.50 3.54
C ILE A 49 -8.63 12.00 2.89
N GLU A 50 -8.42 12.27 1.62
CA GLU A 50 -7.19 11.93 0.90
C GLU A 50 -5.99 12.78 1.32
N GLY A 51 -6.17 13.71 2.22
CA GLY A 51 -5.13 14.56 2.80
C GLY A 51 -4.89 15.86 2.05
N GLY A 52 -5.96 16.40 1.41
CA GLY A 52 -5.82 17.56 0.52
C GLY A 52 -4.91 17.26 -0.67
N GLY A 53 -4.88 18.06 -1.68
CA GLY A 53 -4.02 17.83 -2.85
C GLY A 53 -2.56 17.60 -2.43
N MET A 54 -1.96 16.50 -2.90
CA MET A 54 -0.56 16.17 -2.60
C MET A 54 0.35 17.34 -3.03
N PRO A 55 1.24 17.86 -2.16
CA PRO A 55 2.18 18.92 -2.51
C PRO A 55 3.01 18.57 -3.76
N ALA A 56 3.33 19.56 -4.55
CA ALA A 56 4.00 19.37 -5.83
C ALA A 56 5.37 18.66 -5.72
N ASP A 57 6.11 18.93 -4.64
CA ASP A 57 7.39 18.28 -4.36
C ASP A 57 7.22 16.79 -4.05
N GLN A 58 6.17 16.40 -3.33
CA GLN A 58 5.84 14.99 -3.06
C GLN A 58 5.44 14.27 -4.36
N ARG A 59 4.57 14.87 -5.19
CA ARG A 59 4.20 14.33 -6.50
C ARG A 59 5.44 14.09 -7.36
N LYS A 60 6.34 15.08 -7.41
CA LYS A 60 7.59 14.99 -8.16
C LYS A 60 8.50 13.86 -7.68
N ARG A 61 8.58 13.62 -6.35
CA ARG A 61 9.36 12.52 -5.78
C ARG A 61 8.78 11.16 -6.16
N ILE A 62 7.45 11.00 -6.07
CA ILE A 62 6.76 9.77 -6.45
C ILE A 62 7.00 9.47 -7.94
N LEU A 63 6.75 10.46 -8.81
CA LEU A 63 6.97 10.31 -10.25
C LEU A 63 8.42 9.95 -10.60
N ARG A 64 9.39 10.58 -9.93
CA ARG A 64 10.81 10.23 -10.10
C ARG A 64 11.13 8.80 -9.66
N SER A 65 10.52 8.33 -8.59
CA SER A 65 10.71 6.94 -8.15
C SER A 65 10.16 5.93 -9.16
N MET A 66 9.10 6.29 -9.89
CA MET A 66 8.55 5.46 -10.96
C MET A 66 9.48 5.37 -12.18
N THR A 67 10.24 6.42 -12.50
CA THR A 67 11.18 6.37 -13.65
C THR A 67 12.37 5.43 -13.42
N GLY A 68 12.65 5.09 -12.17
CA GLY A 68 13.73 4.15 -11.78
C GLY A 68 13.21 2.81 -11.29
N MET A 69 11.94 2.47 -11.55
CA MET A 69 11.42 1.16 -11.16
C MET A 69 11.86 0.07 -12.13
N GLU A 70 12.03 -1.12 -11.56
CA GLU A 70 12.22 -2.37 -12.31
C GLU A 70 10.98 -3.24 -12.14
N ILE A 71 10.61 -3.99 -13.19
CA ILE A 71 9.47 -4.90 -13.20
C ILE A 71 9.99 -6.32 -13.23
N HIS A 72 9.49 -7.15 -12.32
CA HIS A 72 9.89 -8.55 -12.18
C HIS A 72 8.67 -9.46 -12.32
N HIS A 73 8.88 -10.61 -12.94
CA HIS A 73 7.89 -11.69 -13.00
C HIS A 73 8.17 -12.71 -11.90
N CYS A 74 7.30 -12.78 -10.90
CA CYS A 74 7.48 -13.64 -9.71
C CYS A 74 6.26 -14.56 -9.54
N GLY A 75 6.37 -15.84 -9.92
CA GLY A 75 5.27 -16.80 -9.76
C GLY A 75 3.97 -16.40 -10.49
N GLY A 76 4.10 -15.77 -11.67
CA GLY A 76 2.95 -15.28 -12.44
C GLY A 76 2.50 -13.86 -12.06
N LEU A 77 3.06 -13.27 -11.00
CA LEU A 77 2.76 -11.91 -10.55
C LEU A 77 3.74 -10.89 -11.13
N LEU A 78 3.27 -9.65 -11.34
CA LEU A 78 4.09 -8.49 -11.67
C LEU A 78 4.50 -7.78 -10.38
N VAL A 79 5.77 -7.85 -10.03
CA VAL A 79 6.32 -7.21 -8.84
C VAL A 79 7.25 -6.07 -9.24
N THR A 80 7.07 -4.89 -8.67
CA THR A 80 7.95 -3.75 -8.93
C THR A 80 8.92 -3.52 -7.77
N THR A 81 10.16 -3.15 -8.12
CA THR A 81 11.15 -2.66 -7.15
C THR A 81 11.63 -1.27 -7.54
N THR A 82 11.91 -0.41 -6.55
CA THR A 82 12.50 0.91 -6.79
C THR A 82 13.23 1.46 -5.57
N LYS A 83 14.05 2.48 -5.83
CA LYS A 83 14.64 3.33 -4.80
C LYS A 83 13.67 4.44 -4.44
N GLY A 84 13.28 4.53 -3.18
CA GLY A 84 12.52 5.65 -2.63
C GLY A 84 13.41 6.59 -1.82
N GLY A 85 12.88 7.75 -1.54
CA GLY A 85 13.41 8.66 -0.53
C GLY A 85 12.42 8.80 0.61
N SER A 86 11.70 9.91 0.67
CA SER A 86 10.53 10.08 1.55
C SER A 86 9.28 9.49 0.90
N HIS A 87 8.29 9.11 1.72
CA HIS A 87 6.97 8.62 1.26
C HIS A 87 6.96 7.24 0.58
N GLU A 88 7.82 6.31 1.03
CA GLU A 88 7.97 4.97 0.45
C GLU A 88 6.64 4.23 0.33
N SER A 89 5.78 4.33 1.36
CA SER A 89 4.46 3.71 1.37
C SER A 89 3.55 4.23 0.25
N ARG A 90 3.58 5.55 -0.02
CA ARG A 90 2.80 6.14 -1.12
C ARG A 90 3.36 5.73 -2.48
N ILE A 91 4.68 5.67 -2.63
CA ILE A 91 5.33 5.19 -3.85
C ILE A 91 4.88 3.76 -4.14
N ALA A 92 4.98 2.86 -3.14
CA ALA A 92 4.55 1.47 -3.29
C ALA A 92 3.06 1.36 -3.63
N SER A 93 2.19 2.11 -2.94
CA SER A 93 0.75 2.12 -3.22
C SER A 93 0.42 2.66 -4.62
N SER A 94 1.16 3.67 -5.09
CA SER A 94 0.96 4.22 -6.45
C SER A 94 1.32 3.20 -7.52
N MET A 95 2.40 2.43 -7.34
CA MET A 95 2.79 1.37 -8.27
C MET A 95 1.77 0.24 -8.31
N VAL A 96 1.25 -0.19 -7.15
CA VAL A 96 0.16 -1.17 -7.09
C VAL A 96 -1.11 -0.61 -7.73
N GLY A 97 -1.44 0.66 -7.49
CA GLY A 97 -2.56 1.35 -8.14
C GLY A 97 -2.39 1.49 -9.66
N SER A 98 -1.16 1.46 -10.17
CA SER A 98 -0.85 1.50 -11.60
C SER A 98 -0.81 0.11 -12.26
N GLY A 99 -1.05 -0.97 -11.50
CA GLY A 99 -1.18 -2.32 -12.06
C GLY A 99 -0.16 -3.35 -11.58
N ALA A 100 0.77 -3.00 -10.68
CA ALA A 100 1.63 -4.00 -10.07
C ALA A 100 0.84 -4.85 -9.05
N ASP A 101 1.10 -6.16 -9.02
CA ASP A 101 0.55 -7.05 -8.01
C ASP A 101 1.16 -6.79 -6.64
N ALA A 102 2.47 -6.53 -6.60
CA ALA A 102 3.16 -6.05 -5.41
C ALA A 102 4.24 -5.03 -5.78
N SER A 103 4.61 -4.20 -4.82
CA SER A 103 5.66 -3.20 -4.98
C SER A 103 6.55 -3.14 -3.74
N VAL A 104 7.86 -3.09 -3.96
CA VAL A 104 8.90 -3.06 -2.94
C VAL A 104 9.75 -1.81 -3.13
N VAL A 105 9.73 -0.94 -2.15
CA VAL A 105 10.46 0.34 -2.18
C VAL A 105 11.53 0.32 -1.11
N SER A 106 12.77 0.62 -1.49
CA SER A 106 13.90 0.69 -0.57
C SER A 106 14.34 2.12 -0.31
N LYS A 107 14.76 2.40 0.92
CA LYS A 107 15.40 3.65 1.32
C LYS A 107 16.67 3.36 2.12
N ALA A 108 17.80 3.97 1.73
CA ALA A 108 18.98 4.00 2.59
C ALA A 108 18.70 4.89 3.81
N LEU A 109 19.11 4.46 4.98
CA LEU A 109 18.99 5.21 6.23
C LEU A 109 20.22 6.10 6.43
N ASP A 110 20.04 7.27 7.04
CA ASP A 110 21.09 8.26 7.22
C ASP A 110 22.21 7.76 8.16
N GLU A 111 21.87 6.91 9.14
CA GLU A 111 22.78 6.28 10.09
C GLU A 111 23.36 4.95 9.59
N GLY A 112 23.16 4.63 8.33
CA GLY A 112 23.51 3.35 7.73
C GLY A 112 22.36 2.35 7.76
N GLY A 113 22.45 1.33 6.87
CA GLY A 113 21.40 0.31 6.71
C GLY A 113 20.35 0.67 5.66
N LEU A 114 19.37 -0.20 5.58
CA LEU A 114 18.31 -0.17 4.57
C LEU A 114 16.95 -0.32 5.22
N ARG A 115 15.98 0.48 4.74
CA ARG A 115 14.56 0.27 5.03
C ARG A 115 13.85 -0.18 3.76
N ILE A 116 13.01 -1.19 3.91
CA ILE A 116 12.10 -1.70 2.88
C ILE A 116 10.67 -1.39 3.29
N THR A 117 9.87 -0.93 2.35
CA THR A 117 8.43 -0.78 2.49
C THR A 117 7.77 -1.48 1.31
N SER A 118 6.78 -2.32 1.57
CA SER A 118 6.09 -3.08 0.53
C SER A 118 4.57 -2.94 0.62
N ARG A 119 3.92 -3.09 -0.52
CA ARG A 119 2.47 -3.13 -0.70
C ARG A 119 2.11 -4.23 -1.68
N ALA A 120 0.98 -4.90 -1.44
CA ALA A 120 0.41 -5.86 -2.37
C ALA A 120 -1.05 -5.51 -2.69
N SER A 121 -1.48 -5.85 -3.88
CA SER A 121 -2.88 -5.76 -4.28
C SER A 121 -3.73 -6.79 -3.53
N GLN A 122 -5.02 -6.55 -3.42
CA GLN A 122 -5.94 -7.54 -2.84
C GLN A 122 -5.98 -8.84 -3.68
N ALA A 123 -5.72 -8.74 -4.98
CA ALA A 123 -5.64 -9.91 -5.86
C ALA A 123 -4.41 -10.77 -5.52
N ALA A 124 -3.25 -10.15 -5.33
CA ALA A 124 -2.02 -10.86 -4.93
C ALA A 124 -2.18 -11.52 -3.54
N VAL A 125 -2.79 -10.81 -2.58
CA VAL A 125 -3.07 -11.39 -1.25
C VAL A 125 -4.01 -12.61 -1.35
N ARG A 126 -5.06 -12.54 -2.16
CA ARG A 126 -5.93 -13.70 -2.42
C ARG A 126 -5.22 -14.83 -3.17
N ALA A 127 -4.19 -14.53 -3.93
CA ALA A 127 -3.31 -15.52 -4.58
C ALA A 127 -2.24 -16.10 -3.65
N GLY A 128 -2.30 -15.82 -2.35
CA GLY A 128 -1.43 -16.40 -1.33
C GLY A 128 -0.24 -15.55 -0.92
N VAL A 129 -0.08 -14.33 -1.44
CA VAL A 129 1.01 -13.44 -1.02
C VAL A 129 0.75 -12.89 0.39
N ASP A 130 1.68 -13.12 1.29
CA ASP A 130 1.76 -12.50 2.61
C ASP A 130 3.08 -11.75 2.80
N LEU A 131 3.03 -10.42 2.60
CA LEU A 131 4.21 -9.58 2.77
C LEU A 131 4.68 -9.51 4.23
N GLY A 132 3.78 -9.66 5.19
CA GLY A 132 4.12 -9.69 6.62
C GLY A 132 5.01 -10.90 6.95
N GLU A 133 4.64 -12.07 6.44
CA GLU A 133 5.44 -13.30 6.55
C GLU A 133 6.79 -13.16 5.85
N VAL A 134 6.82 -12.61 4.62
CA VAL A 134 8.07 -12.36 3.88
C VAL A 134 9.04 -11.49 4.69
N MET A 135 8.56 -10.37 5.28
CA MET A 135 9.40 -9.46 6.05
C MET A 135 9.84 -10.05 7.39
N SER A 136 8.99 -10.83 8.06
CA SER A 136 9.31 -11.54 9.28
C SER A 136 10.36 -12.63 9.04
N SER A 137 10.21 -13.40 7.97
CA SER A 137 11.18 -14.43 7.54
C SER A 137 12.53 -13.80 7.17
N MET A 138 12.52 -12.65 6.49
CA MET A 138 13.73 -11.89 6.19
C MET A 138 14.43 -11.42 7.47
N ALA A 139 13.69 -10.90 8.46
CA ALA A 139 14.25 -10.49 9.74
C ALA A 139 14.90 -11.67 10.48
N THR A 140 14.25 -12.84 10.46
CA THR A 140 14.76 -14.05 11.11
C THR A 140 16.05 -14.57 10.43
N SER A 141 16.11 -14.55 9.08
CA SER A 141 17.20 -15.18 8.32
C SER A 141 18.37 -14.23 8.02
N LYS A 142 18.10 -12.93 7.92
CA LYS A 142 19.10 -11.91 7.52
C LYS A 142 19.36 -10.87 8.62
N GLY A 143 18.66 -10.98 9.76
CA GLY A 143 18.73 -9.99 10.82
C GLY A 143 17.88 -8.76 10.54
N GLY A 144 17.93 -7.79 11.45
CA GLY A 144 17.11 -6.60 11.39
C GLY A 144 15.72 -6.80 12.02
N GLN A 145 14.78 -5.94 11.66
CA GLN A 145 13.40 -5.98 12.16
C GLN A 145 12.45 -5.94 10.97
N GLY A 146 11.46 -6.82 10.94
CA GLY A 146 10.49 -6.89 9.84
C GLY A 146 9.18 -7.50 10.28
N GLY A 147 8.11 -7.15 9.54
CA GLY A 147 6.76 -7.63 9.78
C GLY A 147 5.72 -6.72 9.14
N GLY A 148 4.46 -7.02 9.45
CA GLY A 148 3.31 -6.27 8.91
C GLY A 148 2.11 -7.18 8.69
N HIS A 149 1.33 -6.83 7.66
CA HIS A 149 0.15 -7.58 7.22
C HIS A 149 0.37 -8.10 5.80
N ALA A 150 -0.43 -9.02 5.35
CA ALA A 150 -0.35 -9.61 4.02
C ALA A 150 -0.27 -8.56 2.89
N GLY A 151 -1.06 -7.48 2.96
CA GLY A 151 -1.08 -6.40 1.96
C GLY A 151 -0.10 -5.26 2.19
N ALA A 152 0.59 -5.19 3.36
CA ALA A 152 1.41 -4.05 3.74
C ALA A 152 2.43 -4.43 4.82
N ALA A 153 3.70 -4.40 4.49
CA ALA A 153 4.77 -4.79 5.40
C ALA A 153 6.05 -3.98 5.18
N GLY A 154 6.96 -4.07 6.13
CA GLY A 154 8.25 -3.42 6.09
C GLY A 154 9.33 -4.20 6.81
N TRP A 155 10.57 -3.87 6.44
CA TRP A 155 11.77 -4.39 7.08
C TRP A 155 12.84 -3.30 7.19
N SER A 156 13.67 -3.36 8.20
CA SER A 156 14.87 -2.52 8.32
C SER A 156 16.01 -3.30 8.94
N GLY A 157 17.21 -3.07 8.40
CA GLY A 157 18.42 -3.75 8.85
C GLY A 157 19.62 -3.40 8.00
N ASP A 158 20.72 -4.07 8.25
CA ASP A 158 21.98 -3.88 7.53
C ASP A 158 22.15 -4.98 6.47
N LEU A 159 21.66 -4.70 5.28
CA LEU A 159 21.73 -5.61 4.14
C LEU A 159 21.88 -4.81 2.84
N ALA A 160 22.61 -5.36 1.89
CA ALA A 160 22.69 -4.77 0.55
C ALA A 160 21.31 -4.78 -0.13
N ARG A 161 20.94 -3.67 -0.82
CA ARG A 161 19.64 -3.55 -1.49
C ARG A 161 19.35 -4.69 -2.46
N SER A 162 20.35 -5.07 -3.25
CA SER A 162 20.22 -6.16 -4.23
C SER A 162 19.89 -7.49 -3.55
N GLU A 163 20.50 -7.77 -2.41
CA GLU A 163 20.25 -8.99 -1.63
C GLU A 163 18.86 -8.95 -0.99
N ALA A 164 18.46 -7.79 -0.44
CA ALA A 164 17.12 -7.60 0.09
C ALA A 164 16.04 -7.81 -0.97
N PHE A 165 16.18 -7.19 -2.14
CA PHE A 165 15.26 -7.36 -3.24
C PHE A 165 15.22 -8.81 -3.75
N ALA A 166 16.37 -9.46 -3.92
CA ALA A 166 16.42 -10.85 -4.36
C ALA A 166 15.68 -11.78 -3.40
N PHE A 167 15.88 -11.62 -2.07
CA PHE A 167 15.17 -12.39 -1.06
C PHE A 167 13.65 -12.20 -1.16
N ILE A 168 13.19 -10.94 -1.21
CA ILE A 168 11.75 -10.61 -1.24
C ILE A 168 11.08 -11.13 -2.52
N LEU A 169 11.71 -10.91 -3.68
CA LEU A 169 11.19 -11.38 -4.97
C LEU A 169 11.09 -12.92 -5.03
N ALA A 170 12.11 -13.62 -4.52
CA ALA A 170 12.09 -15.08 -4.43
C ALA A 170 10.97 -15.58 -3.52
N SER A 171 10.79 -14.95 -2.34
CA SER A 171 9.76 -15.30 -1.38
C SER A 171 8.34 -15.07 -1.92
N ILE A 172 8.08 -13.91 -2.54
CA ILE A 172 6.79 -13.62 -3.20
C ILE A 172 6.52 -14.65 -4.30
N GLY A 173 7.52 -14.97 -5.13
CA GLY A 173 7.37 -15.95 -6.20
C GLY A 173 7.14 -17.38 -5.69
N ALA A 174 7.64 -17.73 -4.52
CA ALA A 174 7.38 -19.02 -3.87
C ALA A 174 5.94 -19.11 -3.35
N GLN A 175 5.48 -18.08 -2.65
CA GLN A 175 4.11 -18.00 -2.12
C GLN A 175 3.06 -18.05 -3.25
N ALA A 176 3.28 -17.29 -4.35
CA ALA A 176 2.36 -17.26 -5.48
C ALA A 176 2.22 -18.63 -6.18
N ARG A 177 3.29 -19.45 -6.23
CA ARG A 177 3.22 -20.81 -6.81
C ARG A 177 2.53 -21.79 -5.88
N GLY A 178 2.74 -21.67 -4.56
CA GLY A 178 2.09 -22.55 -3.58
C GLY A 178 0.58 -22.36 -3.49
N GLY A 179 0.06 -21.17 -3.79
CA GLY A 179 -1.38 -20.89 -3.82
C GLY A 179 -2.10 -21.36 -5.09
N SER A 180 -1.38 -21.86 -6.09
CA SER A 180 -1.97 -22.32 -7.36
C SER A 180 -2.29 -23.84 -7.37
N ASP A 181 -1.89 -24.57 -6.34
CA ASP A 181 -2.02 -26.03 -6.25
C ASP A 181 -3.18 -26.49 -5.31
N GLU A 182 -3.98 -25.56 -4.77
CA GLU A 182 -5.20 -25.81 -4.02
C GLU A 182 -6.47 -25.37 -4.80
#